data_e622e06dca39f3076bd907050a454f11
#
_entry.id   e622e06dca39f3076bd907050a454f11
#
_cell.length_a   1.000
_cell.length_b   1.000
_cell.length_c   1.000
_cell.angle_alpha   90.00
_cell.angle_beta   90.00
_cell.angle_gamma   90.00
#
_symmetry.space_group_name_H-M   'P 1'
#
loop_
_entity.id
_entity.type
_entity.pdbx_description
1 polymer ?
#
loop_
_entity_poly.entity_id
_entity_poly.type
_entity_poly.pdbx_seq_one_letter_code
_entity_poly.pdbx_strand_id
1 'polypeptide(L)'
;MPAFSRIRSKSGYLKNLAVPLCIILFIICLVKYSNTAIASALKAVNLWLDVVLPSIFPFLVASEILNQTGFIKSIGYFFEPVMRPIFNLPGSASYPFVLGLVSGYPIGAKATAGIRRDKLISKSEAERLLAFCNNASPLFITGAVSTAMLKAPFLGPLL
;
A
#
# COMPACT_ATOMS: atom_id res chain seq x y z
N MET A 1 -45.55 25.50 17.18
CA MET A 1 -44.23 25.03 16.72
C MET A 1 -43.46 24.50 17.89
N PRO A 2 -43.27 23.18 18.06
CA PRO A 2 -42.50 22.64 19.18
C PRO A 2 -41.04 22.54 18.78
N ALA A 3 -40.18 23.17 19.59
CA ALA A 3 -38.75 23.07 19.55
C ALA A 3 -38.33 21.62 19.85
N PHE A 4 -37.81 20.89 18.86
CA PHE A 4 -37.17 19.61 19.07
C PHE A 4 -35.83 19.84 19.77
N SER A 5 -35.82 19.73 21.08
CA SER A 5 -34.60 19.67 21.89
C SER A 5 -33.83 18.41 21.51
N ARG A 6 -32.74 18.58 20.74
CA ARG A 6 -31.75 17.55 20.45
C ARG A 6 -31.17 17.06 21.78
N ILE A 7 -31.65 15.94 22.27
CA ILE A 7 -30.99 15.17 23.34
C ILE A 7 -29.70 14.60 22.67
N ARG A 8 -28.65 15.36 22.77
CA ARG A 8 -27.30 14.93 22.32
C ARG A 8 -26.82 13.91 23.35
N SER A 9 -26.93 12.62 22.99
CA SER A 9 -26.56 11.49 23.84
C SER A 9 -25.16 11.70 24.42
N LYS A 10 -25.02 11.61 25.76
CA LYS A 10 -23.75 11.70 26.51
C LYS A 10 -22.70 10.70 26.00
N SER A 11 -23.14 9.60 25.40
CA SER A 11 -22.28 8.60 24.75
C SER A 11 -21.47 9.15 23.54
N GLY A 12 -22.02 10.13 22.81
CA GLY A 12 -21.30 10.76 21.67
C GLY A 12 -20.15 11.67 22.12
N TYR A 13 -20.31 12.35 23.25
CA TYR A 13 -19.27 13.22 23.81
C TYR A 13 -18.09 12.42 24.37
N LEU A 14 -18.35 11.30 25.04
CA LEU A 14 -17.31 10.41 25.56
C LEU A 14 -16.46 9.80 24.43
N LYS A 15 -17.09 9.36 23.32
CA LYS A 15 -16.36 8.85 22.14
C LYS A 15 -15.54 9.95 21.46
N ASN A 16 -16.09 11.17 21.36
CA ASN A 16 -15.36 12.29 20.76
C ASN A 16 -14.21 12.81 21.64
N LEU A 17 -14.28 12.59 22.97
CA LEU A 17 -13.23 12.99 23.90
C LEU A 17 -12.15 11.91 24.07
N ALA A 18 -12.48 10.65 23.86
CA ALA A 18 -11.54 9.54 24.03
C ALA A 18 -10.33 9.66 23.10
N VAL A 19 -10.54 10.02 21.83
CA VAL A 19 -9.45 10.15 20.85
C VAL A 19 -8.47 11.27 21.23
N PRO A 20 -8.90 12.52 21.52
CA PRO A 20 -7.99 13.56 21.98
C PRO A 20 -7.26 13.17 23.28
N LEU A 21 -7.95 12.52 24.21
CA LEU A 21 -7.34 12.09 25.48
C LEU A 21 -6.24 11.05 25.24
N CYS A 22 -6.48 10.07 24.36
CA CYS A 22 -5.47 9.08 23.96
C CYS A 22 -4.25 9.75 23.30
N ILE A 23 -4.47 10.75 22.44
CA ILE A 23 -3.39 11.49 21.79
C ILE A 23 -2.56 12.28 22.83
N ILE A 24 -3.21 12.96 23.76
CA ILE A 24 -2.54 13.69 24.83
C ILE A 24 -1.71 12.73 25.70
N LEU A 25 -2.31 11.60 26.10
CA LEU A 25 -1.61 10.57 26.87
C LEU A 25 -0.38 10.03 26.11
N PHE A 26 -0.55 9.77 24.81
CA PHE A 26 0.55 9.32 23.95
C PHE A 26 1.70 10.35 23.88
N ILE A 27 1.37 11.64 23.74
CA ILE A 27 2.38 12.73 23.74
C ILE A 27 3.11 12.77 25.08
N ILE A 28 2.38 12.68 26.21
CA ILE A 28 2.97 12.66 27.55
C ILE A 28 3.92 11.46 27.69
N CYS A 29 3.53 10.29 27.22
CA CYS A 29 4.37 9.09 27.22
C CYS A 29 5.62 9.27 26.36
N LEU A 30 5.51 9.87 25.17
CA LEU A 30 6.64 10.17 24.31
C LEU A 30 7.65 11.11 24.99
N VAL A 31 7.17 12.15 25.66
CA VAL A 31 8.05 13.07 26.40
C VAL A 31 8.71 12.37 27.58
N LYS A 32 7.93 11.61 28.37
CA LYS A 32 8.43 10.89 29.55
C LYS A 32 9.46 9.81 29.20
N TYR A 33 9.26 9.11 28.09
CA TYR A 33 10.13 8.01 27.62
C TYR A 33 10.89 8.39 26.35
N SER A 34 11.26 9.67 26.20
CA SER A 34 11.87 10.17 24.94
C SER A 34 13.14 9.42 24.54
N ASN A 35 14.01 9.08 25.48
CA ASN A 35 15.23 8.32 25.17
C ASN A 35 14.93 6.93 24.61
N THR A 36 13.95 6.22 25.17
CA THR A 36 13.53 4.91 24.67
C THR A 36 12.84 5.03 23.31
N ALA A 37 12.02 6.06 23.14
CA ALA A 37 11.35 6.32 21.86
C ALA A 37 12.36 6.63 20.74
N ILE A 38 13.33 7.49 21.01
CA ILE A 38 14.40 7.83 20.06
C ILE A 38 15.25 6.59 19.73
N ALA A 39 15.68 5.84 20.75
CA ALA A 39 16.47 4.62 20.55
C ALA A 39 15.71 3.58 19.69
N SER A 40 14.41 3.41 19.94
CA SER A 40 13.56 2.52 19.17
C SER A 40 13.37 3.00 17.73
N ALA A 41 13.19 4.30 17.53
CA ALA A 41 13.07 4.90 16.20
C ALA A 41 14.37 4.74 15.40
N LEU A 42 15.53 5.00 16.01
CA LEU A 42 16.84 4.78 15.37
C LEU A 42 17.04 3.32 14.99
N LYS A 43 16.69 2.40 15.89
CA LYS A 43 16.78 0.95 15.60
C LYS A 43 15.88 0.58 14.40
N ALA A 44 14.68 1.12 14.32
CA ALA A 44 13.76 0.87 13.21
C ALA A 44 14.29 1.45 11.88
N VAL A 45 14.85 2.67 11.91
CA VAL A 45 15.46 3.29 10.72
C VAL A 45 16.68 2.50 10.26
N ASN A 46 17.56 2.08 11.16
CA ASN A 46 18.72 1.26 10.80
C ASN A 46 18.29 -0.08 10.21
N LEU A 47 17.31 -0.75 10.80
CA LEU A 47 16.77 -1.99 10.23
C LEU A 47 16.21 -1.77 8.82
N TRP A 48 15.54 -0.64 8.59
CA TRP A 48 15.02 -0.30 7.28
C TRP A 48 16.15 -0.05 6.25
N LEU A 49 17.17 0.70 6.65
CA LEU A 49 18.33 1.01 5.79
C LEU A 49 19.19 -0.22 5.50
N ASP A 50 19.44 -1.06 6.51
CA ASP A 50 20.38 -2.17 6.41
C ASP A 50 19.76 -3.45 5.81
N VAL A 51 18.45 -3.62 5.98
CA VAL A 51 17.76 -4.85 5.57
C VAL A 51 16.71 -4.57 4.49
N VAL A 52 15.77 -3.69 4.78
CA VAL A 52 14.60 -3.51 3.89
C VAL A 52 15.00 -2.84 2.59
N LEU A 53 15.71 -1.72 2.67
CA LEU A 53 16.11 -0.96 1.47
C LEU A 53 17.00 -1.78 0.51
N PRO A 54 18.10 -2.41 0.97
CA PRO A 54 18.92 -3.24 0.08
C PRO A 54 18.19 -4.43 -0.52
N SER A 55 17.22 -5.00 0.21
CA SER A 55 16.44 -6.14 -0.28
C SER A 55 15.45 -5.74 -1.40
N ILE A 56 14.86 -4.55 -1.29
CA ILE A 56 13.84 -4.08 -2.24
C ILE A 56 14.48 -3.42 -3.46
N PHE A 57 15.60 -2.72 -3.27
CA PHE A 57 16.20 -1.87 -4.29
C PHE A 57 16.51 -2.59 -5.62
N PRO A 58 17.14 -3.78 -5.63
CA PRO A 58 17.39 -4.51 -6.87
C PRO A 58 16.10 -4.84 -7.64
N PHE A 59 15.03 -5.19 -6.91
CA PHE A 59 13.73 -5.51 -7.52
C PHE A 59 13.04 -4.27 -8.09
N LEU A 60 13.16 -3.11 -7.42
CA LEU A 60 12.65 -1.85 -7.95
C LEU A 60 13.37 -1.46 -9.24
N VAL A 61 14.69 -1.59 -9.29
CA VAL A 61 15.49 -1.31 -10.49
C VAL A 61 15.11 -2.28 -11.62
N ALA A 62 15.04 -3.58 -11.35
CA ALA A 62 14.64 -4.59 -12.34
C ALA A 62 13.23 -4.32 -12.87
N SER A 63 12.27 -3.98 -12.00
CA SER A 63 10.90 -3.64 -12.37
C SER A 63 10.84 -2.39 -13.24
N GLU A 64 11.63 -1.37 -12.93
CA GLU A 64 11.68 -0.15 -13.74
C GLU A 64 12.28 -0.42 -15.13
N ILE A 65 13.34 -1.22 -15.22
CA ILE A 65 13.91 -1.65 -16.49
C ILE A 65 12.86 -2.42 -17.30
N LEU A 66 12.18 -3.40 -16.71
CA LEU A 66 11.11 -4.16 -17.37
C LEU A 66 9.97 -3.24 -17.86
N ASN A 67 9.62 -2.23 -17.08
CA ASN A 67 8.62 -1.25 -17.48
C ASN A 67 9.06 -0.42 -18.69
N GLN A 68 10.31 0.04 -18.71
CA GLN A 68 10.87 0.83 -19.82
C GLN A 68 11.01 0.04 -21.11
N THR A 69 11.26 -1.27 -21.04
CA THR A 69 11.30 -2.14 -22.25
C THR A 69 9.91 -2.38 -22.87
N GLY A 70 8.83 -1.94 -22.23
CA GLY A 70 7.46 -2.21 -22.68
C GLY A 70 6.99 -3.64 -22.42
N PHE A 71 7.81 -4.49 -21.81
CA PHE A 71 7.50 -5.88 -21.50
C PHE A 71 6.22 -6.02 -20.64
N ILE A 72 6.07 -5.16 -19.64
CA ILE A 72 4.88 -5.13 -18.78
C ILE A 72 3.61 -4.80 -19.58
N LYS A 73 3.70 -3.91 -20.57
CA LYS A 73 2.57 -3.60 -21.46
C LYS A 73 2.19 -4.83 -22.29
N SER A 74 3.17 -5.54 -22.82
CA SER A 74 2.94 -6.76 -23.62
C SER A 74 2.26 -7.84 -22.79
N ILE A 75 2.70 -8.09 -21.57
CA ILE A 75 2.04 -9.01 -20.63
C ILE A 75 0.63 -8.51 -20.30
N GLY A 76 0.43 -7.21 -20.13
CA GLY A 76 -0.87 -6.61 -19.90
C GLY A 76 -1.92 -7.03 -20.93
N TYR A 77 -1.56 -7.16 -22.20
CA TYR A 77 -2.48 -7.63 -23.25
C TYR A 77 -3.00 -9.06 -23.01
N PHE A 78 -2.20 -9.95 -22.43
CA PHE A 78 -2.65 -11.29 -22.07
C PHE A 78 -3.71 -11.29 -20.98
N PHE A 79 -3.67 -10.30 -20.10
CA PHE A 79 -4.64 -10.16 -19.02
C PHE A 79 -5.89 -9.36 -19.41
N GLU A 80 -5.88 -8.71 -20.58
CA GLU A 80 -7.01 -7.92 -21.06
C GLU A 80 -8.32 -8.70 -21.10
N PRO A 81 -8.40 -9.93 -21.66
CA PRO A 81 -9.63 -10.70 -21.70
C PRO A 81 -10.13 -11.12 -20.31
N VAL A 82 -9.25 -11.13 -19.31
CA VAL A 82 -9.57 -11.49 -17.92
C VAL A 82 -10.12 -10.29 -17.14
N MET A 83 -9.71 -9.07 -17.49
CA MET A 83 -10.10 -7.84 -16.77
C MET A 83 -11.61 -7.61 -16.78
N ARG A 84 -12.28 -7.83 -17.92
CA ARG A 84 -13.72 -7.59 -18.05
C ARG A 84 -14.55 -8.59 -17.24
N PRO A 85 -14.41 -9.92 -17.41
CA PRO A 85 -15.28 -10.89 -16.72
C PRO A 85 -15.01 -10.98 -15.21
N ILE A 86 -13.77 -10.81 -14.74
CA ILE A 86 -13.43 -11.01 -13.33
C ILE A 86 -13.50 -9.70 -12.55
N PHE A 87 -12.93 -8.62 -13.09
CA PHE A 87 -12.79 -7.36 -12.37
C PHE A 87 -13.76 -6.27 -12.83
N ASN A 88 -14.49 -6.52 -13.92
CA ASN A 88 -15.38 -5.54 -14.56
C ASN A 88 -14.65 -4.22 -14.85
N LEU A 89 -13.44 -4.33 -15.44
CA LEU A 89 -12.57 -3.23 -15.81
C LEU A 89 -12.23 -3.30 -17.30
N PRO A 90 -11.97 -2.17 -17.96
CA PRO A 90 -11.52 -2.15 -19.34
C PRO A 90 -10.11 -2.78 -19.47
N GLY A 91 -9.79 -3.26 -20.68
CA GLY A 91 -8.49 -3.89 -20.96
C GLY A 91 -7.29 -3.01 -20.63
N SER A 92 -7.41 -1.69 -20.75
CA SER A 92 -6.36 -0.75 -20.34
C SER A 92 -5.93 -0.87 -18.86
N ALA A 93 -6.80 -1.42 -18.00
CA ALA A 93 -6.51 -1.65 -16.59
C ALA A 93 -5.56 -2.85 -16.36
N SER A 94 -5.34 -3.70 -17.37
CA SER A 94 -4.43 -4.85 -17.27
C SER A 94 -2.98 -4.41 -17.05
N TYR A 95 -2.55 -3.32 -17.67
CA TYR A 95 -1.20 -2.81 -17.50
C TYR A 95 -0.87 -2.40 -16.05
N PRO A 96 -1.64 -1.52 -15.37
CA PRO A 96 -1.40 -1.22 -13.97
C PRO A 96 -1.59 -2.42 -13.04
N PHE A 97 -2.49 -3.34 -13.39
CA PHE A 97 -2.69 -4.57 -12.62
C PHE A 97 -1.42 -5.43 -12.60
N VAL A 98 -0.88 -5.76 -13.77
CA VAL A 98 0.34 -6.56 -13.88
C VAL A 98 1.53 -5.83 -13.26
N LEU A 99 1.64 -4.52 -13.52
CA LEU A 99 2.71 -3.70 -12.94
C LEU A 99 2.63 -3.67 -11.40
N GLY A 100 1.42 -3.55 -10.84
CA GLY A 100 1.19 -3.62 -9.40
C GLY A 100 1.53 -4.98 -8.81
N LEU A 101 1.25 -6.06 -9.54
CA LEU A 101 1.57 -7.43 -9.12
C LEU A 101 3.08 -7.69 -9.11
N VAL A 102 3.81 -7.22 -10.11
CA VAL A 102 5.26 -7.42 -10.23
C VAL A 102 6.04 -6.47 -9.31
N SER A 103 5.73 -5.18 -9.38
CA SER A 103 6.50 -4.13 -8.71
C SER A 103 5.91 -3.75 -7.35
N GLY A 104 4.62 -4.02 -7.12
CA GLY A 104 3.93 -3.71 -5.88
C GLY A 104 3.66 -2.22 -5.67
N TYR A 105 3.43 -1.87 -4.40
CA TYR A 105 3.30 -0.48 -3.96
C TYR A 105 4.64 0.26 -4.09
N PRO A 106 4.67 1.53 -4.53
CA PRO A 106 3.56 2.39 -4.98
C PRO A 106 3.37 2.42 -6.51
N ILE A 107 4.03 1.52 -7.24
CA ILE A 107 4.15 1.62 -8.70
C ILE A 107 2.81 1.32 -9.38
N GLY A 108 2.04 0.36 -8.88
CA GLY A 108 0.69 0.07 -9.36
C GLY A 108 -0.25 1.28 -9.25
N ALA A 109 -0.18 2.00 -8.13
CA ALA A 109 -0.96 3.23 -7.94
C ALA A 109 -0.55 4.34 -8.91
N LYS A 110 0.76 4.53 -9.12
CA LYS A 110 1.30 5.50 -10.09
C LYS A 110 0.83 5.20 -11.51
N ALA A 111 0.88 3.94 -11.93
CA ALA A 111 0.40 3.51 -13.23
C ALA A 111 -1.11 3.72 -13.40
N THR A 112 -1.90 3.38 -12.37
CA THR A 112 -3.36 3.63 -12.34
C THR A 112 -3.67 5.12 -12.49
N ALA A 113 -2.96 5.98 -11.78
CA ALA A 113 -3.10 7.43 -11.90
C ALA A 113 -2.73 7.92 -13.32
N GLY A 114 -1.73 7.32 -13.95
CA GLY A 114 -1.35 7.60 -15.34
C GLY A 114 -2.48 7.33 -16.30
N ILE A 115 -3.00 6.10 -16.37
CA ILE A 115 -4.09 5.73 -17.30
C ILE A 115 -5.40 6.48 -17.00
N ARG A 116 -5.62 6.90 -15.74
CA ARG A 116 -6.75 7.77 -15.40
C ARG A 116 -6.54 9.19 -15.93
N ARG A 117 -5.33 9.73 -15.86
CA ARG A 117 -4.98 11.05 -16.45
C ARG A 117 -5.20 11.05 -17.97
N ASP A 118 -4.82 9.95 -18.61
CA ASP A 118 -5.01 9.74 -20.05
C ASP A 118 -6.46 9.43 -20.44
N LYS A 119 -7.39 9.49 -19.46
CA LYS A 119 -8.83 9.23 -19.63
C LYS A 119 -9.18 7.84 -20.18
N LEU A 120 -8.29 6.87 -20.02
CA LEU A 120 -8.50 5.48 -20.47
C LEU A 120 -9.42 4.69 -19.53
N ILE A 121 -9.59 5.18 -18.30
CA ILE A 121 -10.51 4.61 -17.30
C ILE A 121 -11.27 5.73 -16.57
N SER A 122 -12.47 5.42 -16.08
CA SER A 122 -13.27 6.30 -15.24
C SER A 122 -12.71 6.42 -13.83
N LYS A 123 -13.23 7.36 -13.03
CA LYS A 123 -12.84 7.51 -11.62
C LYS A 123 -13.18 6.26 -10.81
N SER A 124 -14.39 5.73 -10.97
CA SER A 124 -14.83 4.53 -10.24
C SER A 124 -14.04 3.28 -10.60
N GLU A 125 -13.62 3.15 -11.86
CA GLU A 125 -12.74 2.06 -12.31
C GLU A 125 -11.33 2.21 -11.72
N ALA A 126 -10.79 3.43 -11.66
CA ALA A 126 -9.49 3.69 -11.03
C ALA A 126 -9.50 3.36 -9.54
N GLU A 127 -10.54 3.78 -8.80
CA GLU A 127 -10.71 3.46 -7.37
C GLU A 127 -10.80 1.95 -7.14
N ARG A 128 -11.53 1.24 -8.00
CA ARG A 128 -11.64 -0.21 -7.95
C ARG A 128 -10.31 -0.89 -8.25
N LEU A 129 -9.60 -0.43 -9.28
CA LEU A 129 -8.28 -0.96 -9.64
C LEU A 129 -7.26 -0.78 -8.51
N LEU A 130 -7.25 0.39 -7.85
CA LEU A 130 -6.37 0.68 -6.72
C LEU A 130 -6.57 -0.28 -5.53
N ALA A 131 -7.78 -0.83 -5.35
CA ALA A 131 -8.06 -1.75 -4.26
C ALA A 131 -7.25 -3.06 -4.34
N PHE A 132 -6.79 -3.47 -5.53
CA PHE A 132 -6.08 -4.73 -5.71
C PHE A 132 -4.76 -4.65 -6.49
N CYS A 133 -4.43 -3.51 -7.13
CA CYS A 133 -3.12 -3.32 -7.77
C CYS A 133 -2.08 -2.65 -6.87
N ASN A 134 -2.44 -2.32 -5.63
CA ASN A 134 -1.58 -1.58 -4.70
C ASN A 134 -1.19 -2.44 -3.50
N ASN A 135 -0.74 -3.65 -3.75
CA ASN A 135 -0.38 -4.66 -2.75
C ASN A 135 1.15 -4.80 -2.61
N ALA A 136 1.58 -5.52 -1.58
CA ALA A 136 2.95 -5.99 -1.52
C ALA A 136 3.20 -6.97 -2.67
N SER A 137 4.28 -6.76 -3.44
CA SER A 137 4.58 -7.69 -4.54
C SER A 137 5.03 -9.05 -3.98
N PRO A 138 4.76 -10.15 -4.71
CA PRO A 138 5.28 -11.47 -4.34
C PRO A 138 6.81 -11.47 -4.16
N LEU A 139 7.53 -10.69 -4.95
CA LEU A 139 8.98 -10.51 -4.83
C LEU A 139 9.38 -9.84 -3.51
N PHE A 140 8.61 -8.86 -3.05
CA PHE A 140 8.83 -8.25 -1.74
C PHE A 140 8.59 -9.24 -0.61
N ILE A 141 7.50 -10.01 -0.68
CA ILE A 141 7.15 -11.00 0.34
C ILE A 141 8.23 -12.09 0.42
N THR A 142 8.62 -12.67 -0.71
CA THR A 142 9.61 -13.75 -0.75
C THR A 142 11.04 -13.27 -0.52
N GLY A 143 11.43 -12.15 -1.10
CA GLY A 143 12.78 -11.61 -1.01
C GLY A 143 13.03 -10.85 0.30
N ALA A 144 12.27 -9.78 0.55
CA ALA A 144 12.52 -8.94 1.70
C ALA A 144 11.97 -9.53 3.01
N VAL A 145 10.71 -9.95 3.02
CA VAL A 145 10.07 -10.40 4.26
C VAL A 145 10.58 -11.78 4.68
N SER A 146 10.44 -12.80 3.84
CA SER A 146 10.77 -14.17 4.25
C SER A 146 12.27 -14.41 4.38
N THR A 147 13.06 -13.90 3.43
CA THR A 147 14.50 -14.17 3.38
C THR A 147 15.29 -13.20 4.27
N ALA A 148 15.09 -11.89 4.10
CA ALA A 148 15.91 -10.90 4.78
C ALA A 148 15.43 -10.60 6.21
N MET A 149 14.12 -10.48 6.44
CA MET A 149 13.58 -10.14 7.77
C MET A 149 13.38 -11.37 8.65
N LEU A 150 12.71 -12.41 8.12
CA LEU A 150 12.40 -13.63 8.91
C LEU A 150 13.52 -14.67 8.86
N LYS A 151 14.49 -14.54 7.95
CA LYS A 151 15.56 -15.52 7.71
C LYS A 151 15.02 -16.95 7.45
N ALA A 152 13.82 -17.03 6.90
CA ALA A 152 13.09 -18.26 6.67
C ALA A 152 12.50 -18.27 5.25
N PRO A 153 13.32 -18.50 4.20
CA PRO A 153 12.90 -18.39 2.79
C PRO A 153 11.74 -19.32 2.43
N PHE A 154 11.58 -20.43 3.16
CA PHE A 154 10.47 -21.37 2.95
C PHE A 154 9.09 -20.82 3.35
N LEU A 155 9.03 -19.75 4.14
CA LEU A 155 7.78 -19.10 4.51
C LEU A 155 7.24 -18.16 3.42
N GLY A 156 8.09 -17.76 2.46
CA GLY A 156 7.68 -16.85 1.39
C GLY A 156 6.39 -17.24 0.66
N PRO A 157 6.24 -18.52 0.23
CA PRO A 157 5.01 -18.97 -0.42
C PRO A 157 3.78 -19.11 0.51
N LEU A 158 3.96 -19.04 1.83
CA LEU A 158 2.90 -19.18 2.84
C LEU A 158 2.39 -17.82 3.35
N LEU A 159 3.11 -16.74 3.10
CA LEU A 159 2.76 -15.36 3.45
C LEU A 159 1.99 -14.68 2.33
#